data_5ceec64148fa14247457736c48626f4a
#
_entry.id   5ceec64148fa14247457736c48626f4a
#
_cell.length_a   1.000
_cell.length_b   1.000
_cell.length_c   1.000
_cell.angle_alpha   90.00
_cell.angle_beta   90.00
_cell.angle_gamma   90.00
#
_symmetry.space_group_name_H-M   'P 1'
#
loop_
_entity.id
_entity.type
_entity.pdbx_description
1 polymer ?
#
loop_
_entity_poly.entity_id
_entity_poly.type
_entity_poly.pdbx_seq_one_letter_code
_entity_poly.pdbx_strand_id
1 'polypeptide(L)'
;VKTTATARKRVCRMFMGEYNHTVDAKGRLIIPSRFREELKNEFIVTKGLDGCLFVFPGNEWQIFEEKLKALPLTNKNARQFSRFFVAGATPCELDRQGRILLPLPLREFAGLEKDVVLAGMLNRIEIWSKTKWMENNSCDNMDDIAEQMSDLGLCI
;
A
#
# COMPACT_ATOMS: atom_id res chain seq x y z
N VAL A 1 30.27 -9.39 8.98
CA VAL A 1 29.30 -9.84 9.98
C VAL A 1 28.21 -8.78 10.19
N LYS A 2 28.58 -7.52 10.38
CA LYS A 2 27.62 -6.41 10.53
C LYS A 2 26.77 -6.20 9.28
N THR A 3 27.34 -6.37 8.09
CA THR A 3 26.65 -6.22 6.80
C THR A 3 25.58 -7.30 6.62
N THR A 4 25.87 -8.53 6.99
CA THR A 4 24.94 -9.66 6.89
C THR A 4 23.76 -9.51 7.84
N ALA A 5 23.99 -9.05 9.07
CA ALA A 5 22.92 -8.79 10.04
C ALA A 5 22.02 -7.64 9.61
N THR A 6 22.59 -6.59 9.01
CA THR A 6 21.83 -5.45 8.47
C THR A 6 20.97 -5.85 7.27
N ALA A 7 21.51 -6.70 6.38
CA ALA A 7 20.78 -7.21 5.24
C ALA A 7 19.60 -8.10 5.68
N ARG A 8 19.81 -8.98 6.67
CA ARG A 8 18.74 -9.80 7.24
C ARG A 8 17.63 -8.96 7.87
N LYS A 9 17.98 -7.90 8.61
CA LYS A 9 17.01 -6.95 9.16
C LYS A 9 16.20 -6.26 8.07
N ARG A 10 16.82 -5.90 6.93
CA ARG A 10 16.11 -5.29 5.79
C ARG A 10 15.08 -6.24 5.19
N VAL A 11 15.44 -7.51 4.97
CA VAL A 11 14.52 -8.52 4.41
C VAL A 11 13.33 -8.73 5.34
N CYS A 12 13.55 -8.77 6.67
CA CYS A 12 12.48 -8.89 7.66
C CYS A 12 11.57 -7.66 7.75
N ARG A 13 11.98 -6.52 7.19
CA ARG A 13 11.23 -5.25 7.25
C ARG A 13 10.46 -4.95 5.97
N MET A 14 10.31 -5.89 5.07
CA MET A 14 9.56 -5.71 3.84
C MET A 14 8.20 -6.37 3.95
N PHE A 15 7.18 -5.69 3.41
CA PHE A 15 5.85 -6.25 3.36
C PHE A 15 5.74 -7.22 2.20
N MET A 16 5.34 -8.45 2.50
CA MET A 16 5.10 -9.50 1.50
C MET A 16 3.92 -10.36 1.95
N GLY A 17 3.21 -10.91 1.00
CA GLY A 17 2.11 -11.83 1.24
C GLY A 17 0.75 -11.21 1.02
N GLU A 18 -0.24 -12.07 0.91
CA GLU A 18 -1.64 -11.74 0.65
C GLU A 18 -2.48 -12.25 1.82
N TYR A 19 -3.30 -11.39 2.37
CA TYR A 19 -4.15 -11.69 3.53
C TYR A 19 -5.58 -11.28 3.27
N ASN A 20 -6.52 -12.14 3.65
CA ASN A 20 -7.95 -11.87 3.54
C ASN A 20 -8.51 -11.50 4.91
N HIS A 21 -9.15 -10.34 5.00
CA HIS A 21 -9.79 -9.83 6.20
C HIS A 21 -11.12 -9.16 5.88
N THR A 22 -11.78 -8.63 6.88
CA THR A 22 -13.05 -7.92 6.71
C THR A 22 -13.00 -6.56 7.38
N VAL A 23 -13.70 -5.60 6.78
CA VAL A 23 -13.94 -4.29 7.37
C VAL A 23 -15.27 -4.35 8.12
N ASP A 24 -15.30 -3.92 9.39
CA ASP A 24 -16.53 -3.92 10.16
C ASP A 24 -17.43 -2.71 9.84
N ALA A 25 -18.62 -2.67 10.42
CA ALA A 25 -19.60 -1.61 10.15
C ALA A 25 -19.09 -0.21 10.51
N LYS A 26 -18.11 -0.10 11.40
CA LYS A 26 -17.50 1.17 11.82
C LYS A 26 -16.30 1.56 10.97
N GLY A 27 -15.90 0.73 10.01
CA GLY A 27 -14.75 0.98 9.16
C GLY A 27 -13.42 0.52 9.75
N ARG A 28 -13.44 -0.39 10.72
CA ARG A 28 -12.23 -0.92 11.34
C ARG A 28 -11.77 -2.17 10.61
N LEU A 29 -10.47 -2.27 10.40
CA LEU A 29 -9.82 -3.37 9.69
C LEU A 29 -8.65 -3.89 10.51
N ILE A 30 -8.61 -5.20 10.75
CA ILE A 30 -7.47 -5.84 11.40
C ILE A 30 -6.29 -5.87 10.43
N ILE A 31 -5.14 -5.42 10.91
CA ILE A 31 -3.89 -5.51 10.16
C ILE A 31 -3.20 -6.83 10.55
N PRO A 32 -2.76 -7.64 9.58
CA PRO A 32 -2.05 -8.88 9.88
C PRO A 32 -0.86 -8.64 10.81
N SER A 33 -0.64 -9.54 11.76
CA SER A 33 0.43 -9.41 12.76
C SER A 33 1.81 -9.22 12.13
N ARG A 34 2.06 -9.86 10.99
CA ARG A 34 3.30 -9.70 10.23
C ARG A 34 3.57 -8.27 9.78
N PHE A 35 2.50 -7.52 9.48
CA PHE A 35 2.62 -6.13 9.02
C PHE A 35 2.67 -5.14 10.18
N ARG A 36 2.09 -5.48 11.32
CA ARG A 36 2.01 -4.56 12.46
C ARG A 36 3.37 -4.13 12.99
N GLU A 37 4.32 -5.04 13.05
CA GLU A 37 5.67 -4.76 13.54
C GLU A 37 6.39 -3.74 12.66
N GLU A 38 6.16 -3.81 11.35
CA GLU A 38 6.80 -2.91 10.38
C GLU A 38 6.10 -1.55 10.29
N LEU A 39 4.80 -1.50 10.53
CA LEU A 39 4.05 -0.24 10.55
C LEU A 39 4.36 0.60 11.78
N LYS A 40 4.71 -0.04 12.89
CA LYS A 40 4.99 0.62 14.18
C LYS A 40 3.80 1.46 14.66
N ASN A 41 4.07 2.66 15.20
CA ASN A 41 3.05 3.47 15.87
C ASN A 41 2.26 4.34 14.91
N GLU A 42 2.93 5.01 13.98
CA GLU A 42 2.29 5.90 13.02
C GLU A 42 2.59 5.49 11.58
N PHE A 43 1.56 5.54 10.77
CA PHE A 43 1.65 5.26 9.34
C PHE A 43 0.59 6.08 8.60
N ILE A 44 0.73 6.15 7.29
CA ILE A 44 -0.16 6.95 6.44
C ILE A 44 -0.96 6.02 5.54
N VAL A 45 -2.27 6.23 5.49
CA VAL A 45 -3.15 5.57 4.53
C VAL A 45 -3.60 6.61 3.51
N THR A 46 -3.49 6.29 2.24
CA THR A 46 -3.87 7.20 1.16
C THR A 46 -4.47 6.41 -0.01
N LYS A 47 -5.02 7.13 -0.97
CA LYS A 47 -5.45 6.55 -2.24
C LYS A 47 -4.26 5.92 -2.96
N GLY A 48 -4.47 4.78 -3.56
CA GLY A 48 -3.46 4.10 -4.38
C GLY A 48 -3.82 4.13 -5.85
N LEU A 49 -2.97 3.52 -6.64
CA LEU A 49 -3.23 3.32 -8.06
C LEU A 49 -4.07 2.05 -8.25
N ASP A 50 -4.78 1.96 -9.37
CA ASP A 50 -5.68 0.84 -9.72
C ASP A 50 -6.89 0.70 -8.78
N GLY A 51 -7.25 1.77 -8.07
CA GLY A 51 -8.42 1.78 -7.21
C GLY A 51 -8.27 1.10 -5.86
N CYS A 52 -7.06 0.89 -5.39
CA CYS A 52 -6.78 0.40 -4.03
C CYS A 52 -6.33 1.53 -3.11
N LEU A 53 -6.09 1.20 -1.85
CA LEU A 53 -5.45 2.10 -0.90
C LEU A 53 -4.00 1.69 -0.69
N PHE A 54 -3.13 2.67 -0.50
CA PHE A 54 -1.74 2.45 -0.09
C PHE A 54 -1.58 2.76 1.39
N VAL A 55 -0.84 1.90 2.09
CA VAL A 55 -0.44 2.10 3.48
C VAL A 55 1.07 2.20 3.52
N PHE A 56 1.59 3.34 3.96
CA PHE A 56 3.03 3.57 4.07
C PHE A 56 3.44 3.68 5.53
N PRO A 57 4.46 2.93 5.97
CA PRO A 57 5.13 3.24 7.23
C PRO A 57 5.67 4.68 7.19
N GLY A 58 5.85 5.30 8.35
CA GLY A 58 6.27 6.71 8.41
C GLY A 58 7.53 7.02 7.62
N ASN A 59 8.54 6.15 7.69
CA ASN A 59 9.78 6.32 6.94
C ASN A 59 9.60 6.22 5.42
N GLU A 60 8.76 5.32 4.95
CA GLU A 60 8.48 5.17 3.53
C GLU A 60 7.60 6.32 2.99
N TRP A 61 6.68 6.81 3.82
CA TRP A 61 5.91 8.00 3.47
C TRP A 61 6.83 9.21 3.27
N GLN A 62 7.83 9.39 4.14
CA GLN A 62 8.81 10.48 4.00
C GLN A 62 9.57 10.40 2.68
N ILE A 63 9.99 9.20 2.28
CA ILE A 63 10.66 8.98 0.99
C ILE A 63 9.73 9.36 -0.17
N PHE A 64 8.49 8.93 -0.13
CA PHE A 64 7.50 9.23 -1.16
C PHE A 64 7.18 10.74 -1.20
N GLU A 65 7.03 11.36 -0.05
CA GLU A 65 6.82 12.79 0.11
C GLU A 65 7.92 13.62 -0.56
N GLU A 66 9.18 13.24 -0.36
CA GLU A 66 10.32 13.90 -1.00
C GLU A 66 10.26 13.77 -2.52
N LYS A 67 9.85 12.64 -3.04
CA LYS A 67 9.66 12.43 -4.48
C LYS A 67 8.57 13.34 -5.03
N LEU A 68 7.47 13.50 -4.31
CA LEU A 68 6.37 14.39 -4.70
C LEU A 68 6.81 15.86 -4.69
N LYS A 69 7.59 16.27 -3.68
CA LYS A 69 8.13 17.63 -3.59
C LYS A 69 9.06 17.97 -4.74
N ALA A 70 9.75 16.97 -5.29
CA ALA A 70 10.68 17.15 -6.40
C ALA A 70 9.97 17.32 -7.76
N LEU A 71 8.67 17.05 -7.84
CA LEU A 71 7.92 17.25 -9.08
C LEU A 71 7.77 18.73 -9.41
N PRO A 72 7.85 19.11 -10.70
CA PRO A 72 7.76 20.51 -11.09
C PRO A 72 6.35 21.05 -10.90
N LEU A 73 6.22 22.14 -10.15
CA LEU A 73 4.94 22.83 -9.90
C LEU A 73 4.30 23.39 -11.15
N THR A 74 5.09 23.61 -12.20
CA THR A 74 4.62 24.13 -13.48
C THR A 74 3.89 23.09 -14.32
N ASN A 75 4.04 21.80 -13.99
CA ASN A 75 3.40 20.71 -14.73
C ASN A 75 2.02 20.41 -14.12
N LYS A 76 0.98 20.51 -14.92
CA LYS A 76 -0.40 20.29 -14.48
C LYS A 76 -0.63 18.86 -13.97
N ASN A 77 -0.09 17.86 -14.68
CA ASN A 77 -0.24 16.46 -14.26
C ASN A 77 0.49 16.18 -12.96
N ALA A 78 1.66 16.79 -12.76
CA ALA A 78 2.41 16.67 -11.50
C ALA A 78 1.61 17.26 -10.32
N ARG A 79 0.94 18.40 -10.53
CA ARG A 79 0.08 19.01 -9.52
C ARG A 79 -1.12 18.11 -9.17
N GLN A 80 -1.75 17.54 -10.17
CA GLN A 80 -2.89 16.65 -9.99
C GLN A 80 -2.50 15.36 -9.27
N PHE A 81 -1.36 14.78 -9.65
CA PHE A 81 -0.79 13.58 -9.03
C PHE A 81 -0.50 13.82 -7.54
N SER A 82 0.15 14.94 -7.22
CA SER A 82 0.46 15.30 -5.84
C SER A 82 -0.81 15.49 -4.99
N ARG A 83 -1.83 16.17 -5.52
CA ARG A 83 -3.11 16.34 -4.84
C ARG A 83 -3.81 15.02 -4.56
N PHE A 84 -3.76 14.11 -5.52
CA PHE A 84 -4.38 12.79 -5.39
C PHE A 84 -3.84 12.04 -4.17
N PHE A 85 -2.52 12.01 -4.00
CA PHE A 85 -1.92 11.28 -2.89
C PHE A 85 -1.94 12.06 -1.58
N VAL A 86 -1.59 13.35 -1.60
CA VAL A 86 -1.41 14.11 -0.36
C VAL A 86 -2.74 14.53 0.24
N ALA A 87 -3.69 15.01 -0.57
CA ALA A 87 -5.00 15.41 -0.07
C ALA A 87 -5.83 14.21 0.40
N GLY A 88 -5.57 13.02 -0.13
CA GLY A 88 -6.22 11.78 0.30
C GLY A 88 -5.56 11.12 1.51
N ALA A 89 -4.40 11.60 1.93
CA ALA A 89 -3.62 10.96 2.99
C ALA A 89 -4.20 11.21 4.38
N THR A 90 -4.19 10.19 5.21
CA THR A 90 -4.63 10.25 6.60
C THR A 90 -3.63 9.53 7.49
N PRO A 91 -3.10 10.21 8.54
CA PRO A 91 -2.31 9.52 9.55
C PRO A 91 -3.19 8.54 10.32
N CYS A 92 -2.68 7.34 10.54
CA CYS A 92 -3.38 6.29 11.24
C CYS A 92 -2.50 5.67 12.32
N GLU A 93 -3.16 5.10 13.32
CA GLU A 93 -2.53 4.33 14.38
C GLU A 93 -3.27 3.01 14.55
N LEU A 94 -2.56 1.99 15.01
CA LEU A 94 -3.17 0.73 15.40
C LEU A 94 -3.83 0.87 16.77
N ASP A 95 -5.05 0.33 16.92
CA ASP A 95 -5.66 0.22 18.23
C ASP A 95 -5.05 -0.96 19.01
N ARG A 96 -5.51 -1.18 20.25
CA ARG A 96 -5.01 -2.27 21.11
C ARG A 96 -5.22 -3.66 20.53
N GLN A 97 -6.19 -3.80 19.63
CA GLN A 97 -6.52 -5.07 18.98
C GLN A 97 -5.86 -5.23 17.61
N GLY A 98 -4.97 -4.30 17.23
CA GLY A 98 -4.27 -4.34 15.94
C GLY A 98 -5.13 -3.94 14.77
N ARG A 99 -6.15 -3.10 14.99
CA ARG A 99 -7.04 -2.60 13.94
C ARG A 99 -6.74 -1.15 13.62
N ILE A 100 -7.04 -0.77 12.38
CA ILE A 100 -7.05 0.63 11.95
C ILE A 100 -8.48 1.06 11.66
N LEU A 101 -8.76 2.34 11.80
CA LEU A 101 -10.01 2.95 11.38
C LEU A 101 -9.79 3.60 10.02
N LEU A 102 -10.45 3.08 8.99
CA LEU A 102 -10.37 3.63 7.64
C LEU A 102 -11.44 4.73 7.48
N PRO A 103 -11.04 5.96 7.13
CA PRO A 103 -12.01 7.02 6.86
C PRO A 103 -12.96 6.66 5.73
N LEU A 104 -14.20 7.12 5.85
CA LEU A 104 -15.24 6.83 4.86
C LEU A 104 -14.84 7.23 3.43
N PRO A 105 -14.24 8.42 3.17
CA PRO A 105 -13.84 8.77 1.81
C PRO A 105 -12.85 7.79 1.18
N LEU A 106 -11.94 7.22 1.97
CA LEU A 106 -10.97 6.22 1.47
C LEU A 106 -11.68 4.89 1.20
N ARG A 107 -12.60 4.48 2.06
CA ARG A 107 -13.39 3.25 1.84
C ARG A 107 -14.25 3.36 0.58
N GLU A 108 -14.87 4.51 0.36
CA GLU A 108 -15.66 4.78 -0.85
C GLU A 108 -14.80 4.75 -2.10
N PHE A 109 -13.65 5.42 -2.07
CA PHE A 109 -12.72 5.45 -3.19
C PHE A 109 -12.31 4.03 -3.61
N ALA A 110 -11.95 3.18 -2.65
CA ALA A 110 -11.48 1.82 -2.94
C ALA A 110 -12.63 0.82 -3.10
N GLY A 111 -13.88 1.25 -2.89
CA GLY A 111 -15.04 0.38 -2.98
C GLY A 111 -15.03 -0.73 -1.94
N LEU A 112 -14.50 -0.45 -0.75
CA LEU A 112 -14.43 -1.43 0.33
C LEU A 112 -15.82 -1.62 0.94
N GLU A 113 -16.35 -2.83 0.84
CA GLU A 113 -17.62 -3.20 1.47
C GLU A 113 -17.35 -3.99 2.74
N LYS A 114 -17.11 -5.28 2.61
CA LYS A 114 -16.82 -6.18 3.73
C LYS A 114 -15.51 -6.90 3.54
N ASP A 115 -15.41 -7.72 2.49
CA ASP A 115 -14.23 -8.55 2.25
C ASP A 115 -13.14 -7.74 1.56
N VAL A 116 -11.95 -7.77 2.13
CA VAL A 116 -10.78 -7.04 1.63
C VAL A 116 -9.58 -7.94 1.54
N VAL A 117 -8.64 -7.54 0.68
CA VAL A 117 -7.33 -8.18 0.55
C VAL A 117 -6.27 -7.16 0.93
N LEU A 118 -5.38 -7.56 1.83
CA LEU A 118 -4.18 -6.80 2.14
C LEU A 118 -2.99 -7.48 1.46
N ALA A 119 -2.34 -6.75 0.58
CA ALA A 119 -1.20 -7.26 -0.18
C ALA A 119 0.07 -6.50 0.21
N GLY A 120 1.10 -7.23 0.63
CA GLY A 120 2.40 -6.62 0.90
C GLY A 120 3.14 -6.34 -0.40
N MET A 121 3.58 -5.10 -0.57
CA MET A 121 4.26 -4.62 -1.78
C MET A 121 5.62 -4.03 -1.45
N LEU A 122 6.39 -4.72 -0.64
CA LEU A 122 7.73 -4.39 -0.18
C LEU A 122 7.77 -3.15 0.71
N ASN A 123 7.68 -1.97 0.14
CA ASN A 123 7.76 -0.71 0.89
C ASN A 123 6.40 -0.17 1.35
N ARG A 124 5.32 -0.85 0.99
CA ARG A 124 3.95 -0.44 1.33
C ARG A 124 3.03 -1.65 1.41
N ILE A 125 1.85 -1.42 1.93
CA ILE A 125 0.75 -2.38 1.88
C ILE A 125 -0.32 -1.82 0.97
N GLU A 126 -0.97 -2.67 0.18
CA GLU A 126 -2.15 -2.30 -0.60
C GLU A 126 -3.39 -2.92 0.02
N ILE A 127 -4.44 -2.13 0.15
CA ILE A 127 -5.74 -2.59 0.63
C ILE A 127 -6.72 -2.54 -0.55
N TRP A 128 -7.26 -3.70 -0.88
CA TRP A 128 -8.15 -3.88 -2.04
C TRP A 128 -9.51 -4.39 -1.59
N SER A 129 -10.58 -3.96 -2.28
CA SER A 129 -11.81 -4.73 -2.19
C SER A 129 -11.57 -6.10 -2.81
N LYS A 130 -12.22 -7.13 -2.28
CA LYS A 130 -12.06 -8.50 -2.79
C LYS A 130 -12.41 -8.58 -4.27
N THR A 131 -13.50 -7.93 -4.69
CA THR A 131 -13.96 -7.90 -6.07
C THR A 131 -12.91 -7.28 -7.00
N LYS A 132 -12.40 -6.10 -6.65
CA LYS A 132 -11.37 -5.42 -7.46
C LYS A 132 -10.07 -6.21 -7.51
N TRP A 133 -9.70 -6.85 -6.42
CA TRP A 133 -8.50 -7.71 -6.38
C TRP A 133 -8.61 -8.84 -7.39
N MET A 134 -9.74 -9.53 -7.40
CA MET A 134 -9.99 -10.63 -8.33
C MET A 134 -10.02 -10.17 -9.80
N GLU A 135 -10.59 -9.00 -10.05
CA GLU A 135 -10.66 -8.43 -11.40
C GLU A 135 -9.32 -7.96 -11.95
N ASN A 136 -8.46 -7.38 -11.09
CA ASN A 136 -7.23 -6.72 -11.51
C ASN A 136 -5.98 -7.60 -11.38
N ASN A 137 -6.07 -8.75 -10.70
CA ASN A 137 -4.90 -9.56 -10.37
C ASN A 137 -5.05 -11.02 -10.83
N SER A 138 -5.63 -11.21 -12.03
CA SER A 138 -5.66 -12.50 -12.69
C SER A 138 -4.25 -12.97 -13.02
N CYS A 139 -4.00 -14.26 -12.88
CA CYS A 139 -2.72 -14.88 -13.23
C CYS A 139 -2.71 -15.48 -14.64
N ASP A 140 -3.80 -15.38 -15.39
CA ASP A 140 -4.01 -16.12 -16.62
C ASP A 140 -3.05 -15.76 -17.76
N ASN A 141 -2.56 -14.51 -17.78
CA ASN A 141 -1.67 -13.99 -18.82
C ASN A 141 -0.32 -13.52 -18.26
N MET A 142 0.09 -14.04 -17.13
CA MET A 142 1.30 -13.54 -16.44
C MET A 142 2.57 -13.81 -17.25
N ASP A 143 2.63 -14.92 -17.97
CA ASP A 143 3.78 -15.24 -18.83
C ASP A 143 3.96 -14.18 -19.94
N ASP A 144 2.87 -13.75 -20.55
CA ASP A 144 2.89 -12.69 -21.57
C ASP A 144 3.31 -11.34 -20.96
N ILE A 145 2.81 -11.03 -19.79
CA ILE A 145 3.20 -9.81 -19.08
C ILE A 145 4.69 -9.85 -18.74
N ALA A 146 5.21 -10.99 -18.29
CA ALA A 146 6.63 -11.15 -17.98
C ALA A 146 7.52 -10.86 -19.18
N GLU A 147 7.13 -11.29 -20.39
CA GLU A 147 7.85 -10.97 -21.62
C GLU A 147 7.89 -9.47 -21.89
N GLN A 148 6.79 -8.77 -21.64
CA GLN A 148 6.72 -7.31 -21.79
C GLN A 148 7.61 -6.57 -20.78
N MET A 149 7.86 -7.15 -19.61
CA MET A 149 8.72 -6.55 -18.61
C MET A 149 10.19 -6.46 -19.05
N SER A 150 10.59 -7.27 -20.02
CA SER A 150 11.95 -7.19 -20.60
C SER A 150 12.20 -5.81 -21.24
N ASP A 151 11.18 -5.18 -21.80
CA ASP A 151 11.27 -3.82 -22.35
C ASP A 151 11.52 -2.77 -21.27
N LEU A 152 11.17 -3.08 -20.03
CA LEU A 152 11.42 -2.22 -18.87
C LEU A 152 12.70 -2.61 -18.12
N GLY A 153 13.48 -3.55 -18.67
CA GLY A 153 14.76 -3.95 -18.11
C GLY A 153 14.70 -5.09 -17.09
N LEU A 154 13.55 -5.75 -16.93
CA LEU A 154 13.41 -6.88 -16.01
C LEU A 154 13.35 -8.20 -16.79
N CYS A 155 14.37 -9.03 -16.63
CA CYS A 155 14.40 -10.39 -17.16
C CYS A 155 14.52 -11.39 -16.01
N ILE A 156 13.71 -12.42 -16.05
CA ILE A 156 13.76 -13.52 -15.09
C ILE A 156 14.45 -14.71 -15.73
#